data_816f45334bb39d95734aef9560cdd5f6
#
_entry.id   816f45334bb39d95734aef9560cdd5f6
#
_cell.length_a   1.000
_cell.length_b   1.000
_cell.length_c   1.000
_cell.angle_alpha   90.00
_cell.angle_beta   90.00
_cell.angle_gamma   90.00
#
_symmetry.space_group_name_H-M   'P 1'
#
loop_
_entity.id
_entity.type
_entity.pdbx_description
1 polymer ?
#
loop_
_entity_poly.entity_id
_entity_poly.type
_entity_poly.pdbx_seq_one_letter_code
_entity_poly.pdbx_strand_id
1 'polypeptide(L)'
;MNEELIQGGLHTDARGVLRFCNDFDMSAVKRFYTISNSAEQPVRGWIGHKKETKWFFPLRGRTEIGVESFGQDLQDGQDFGFRVSSSECRVRINEENAKGSSARFILNANEPKVLKVPPGNWFKIVQDGNAEVMVFSDCKVGEFENDDFRREL
;
A
#
# COMPACT_ATOMS: atom_id res chain seq x y z
N MET A 1 -13.15 -3.04 6.15
CA MET A 1 -12.07 -3.07 5.14
C MET A 1 -12.70 -3.32 3.80
N ASN A 2 -12.34 -2.57 2.80
CA ASN A 2 -12.90 -2.65 1.44
C ASN A 2 -11.76 -2.80 0.41
N GLU A 3 -10.74 -3.59 0.78
CA GLU A 3 -9.68 -3.96 -0.14
C GLU A 3 -10.27 -4.83 -1.24
N GLU A 4 -9.77 -4.65 -2.45
CA GLU A 4 -10.21 -5.38 -3.62
C GLU A 4 -9.01 -5.96 -4.36
N LEU A 5 -9.10 -7.24 -4.74
CA LEU A 5 -8.13 -7.87 -5.64
C LEU A 5 -8.75 -7.96 -7.04
N ILE A 6 -8.14 -7.27 -7.99
CA ILE A 6 -8.52 -7.31 -9.40
C ILE A 6 -7.62 -8.31 -10.11
N GLN A 7 -8.21 -9.34 -10.70
CA GLN A 7 -7.47 -10.41 -11.33
C GLN A 7 -6.79 -9.94 -12.61
N GLY A 8 -5.50 -10.19 -12.71
CA GLY A 8 -4.71 -10.00 -13.92
C GLY A 8 -4.41 -11.31 -14.62
N GLY A 9 -3.49 -11.25 -15.55
CA GLY A 9 -3.05 -12.40 -16.31
C GLY A 9 -1.60 -12.28 -16.77
N LEU A 10 -1.11 -13.38 -17.32
CA LEU A 10 0.24 -13.53 -17.81
C LEU A 10 0.23 -14.32 -19.11
N HIS A 11 0.96 -13.84 -20.11
CA HIS A 11 1.21 -14.53 -21.35
C HIS A 11 2.71 -14.65 -21.59
N THR A 12 3.17 -15.85 -21.95
CA THR A 12 4.58 -16.12 -22.24
C THR A 12 4.72 -16.71 -23.64
N ASP A 13 5.62 -16.16 -24.43
CA ASP A 13 6.01 -16.68 -25.74
C ASP A 13 7.52 -16.51 -25.96
N ALA A 14 8.01 -16.77 -27.19
CA ALA A 14 9.43 -16.66 -27.53
C ALA A 14 10.02 -15.24 -27.33
N ARG A 15 9.20 -14.21 -27.26
CA ARG A 15 9.62 -12.81 -27.04
C ARG A 15 9.75 -12.46 -25.56
N GLY A 16 9.22 -13.29 -24.63
CA GLY A 16 9.27 -13.07 -23.20
C GLY A 16 7.89 -13.15 -22.53
N VAL A 17 7.70 -12.34 -21.52
CA VAL A 17 6.52 -12.37 -20.64
C VAL A 17 5.75 -11.06 -20.73
N LEU A 18 4.45 -11.15 -21.00
CA LEU A 18 3.49 -10.05 -20.92
C LEU A 18 2.65 -10.24 -19.64
N ARG A 19 2.64 -9.23 -18.77
CA ARG A 19 1.77 -9.18 -17.59
C ARG A 19 0.73 -8.08 -17.79
N PHE A 20 -0.51 -8.34 -17.43
CA PHE A 20 -1.60 -7.41 -17.66
C PHE A 20 -2.69 -7.51 -16.59
N CYS A 21 -3.51 -6.46 -16.49
CA CYS A 21 -4.73 -6.45 -15.71
C CYS A 21 -5.79 -5.66 -16.50
N ASN A 22 -6.59 -6.36 -17.31
CA ASN A 22 -7.52 -5.73 -18.25
C ASN A 22 -8.74 -5.12 -17.55
N ASP A 23 -9.13 -5.68 -16.40
CA ASP A 23 -10.30 -5.22 -15.64
C ASP A 23 -9.98 -4.07 -14.66
N PHE A 24 -8.71 -3.63 -14.64
CA PHE A 24 -8.31 -2.49 -13.83
C PHE A 24 -8.71 -1.17 -14.50
N ASP A 25 -9.74 -0.51 -13.94
CA ASP A 25 -10.13 0.83 -14.36
C ASP A 25 -9.13 1.88 -13.83
N MET A 26 -8.38 2.46 -14.75
CA MET A 26 -7.38 3.49 -14.46
C MET A 26 -7.94 4.91 -14.48
N SER A 27 -9.24 5.11 -14.65
CA SER A 27 -9.84 6.44 -14.80
C SER A 27 -9.60 7.37 -13.61
N ALA A 28 -9.48 6.81 -12.40
CA ALA A 28 -9.17 7.56 -11.18
C ALA A 28 -7.67 7.78 -10.96
N VAL A 29 -6.80 7.11 -11.70
CA VAL A 29 -5.34 7.17 -11.48
C VAL A 29 -4.79 8.50 -11.98
N LYS A 30 -4.06 9.20 -11.10
CA LYS A 30 -3.41 10.49 -11.40
C LYS A 30 -1.89 10.41 -11.47
N ARG A 31 -1.29 9.41 -10.82
CA ARG A 31 0.17 9.16 -10.85
C ARG A 31 0.51 7.71 -10.55
N PHE A 32 1.73 7.34 -10.86
CA PHE A 32 2.30 6.04 -10.48
C PHE A 32 3.79 6.20 -10.11
N TYR A 33 4.29 5.21 -9.39
CA TYR A 33 5.70 5.05 -9.06
C TYR A 33 5.99 3.57 -8.76
N THR A 34 7.26 3.21 -8.68
CA THR A 34 7.68 1.86 -8.30
C THR A 34 8.37 1.84 -6.95
N ILE A 35 8.26 0.72 -6.25
CA ILE A 35 8.95 0.45 -5.00
C ILE A 35 9.74 -0.85 -5.13
N SER A 36 11.04 -0.75 -4.81
CA SER A 36 11.94 -1.89 -4.59
C SER A 36 12.63 -1.65 -3.26
N ASN A 37 12.34 -2.47 -2.25
CA ASN A 37 12.99 -2.38 -0.96
C ASN A 37 14.41 -2.98 -1.05
N SER A 38 15.35 -2.45 -0.27
CA SER A 38 16.68 -3.05 -0.18
C SER A 38 16.65 -4.35 0.63
N ALA A 39 17.64 -5.21 0.43
CA ALA A 39 17.77 -6.45 1.19
C ALA A 39 18.00 -6.18 2.70
N GLU A 40 18.66 -5.07 3.03
CA GLU A 40 18.93 -4.65 4.41
C GLU A 40 17.69 -4.07 5.10
N GLN A 41 16.75 -3.53 4.31
CA GLN A 41 15.49 -2.96 4.81
C GLN A 41 14.32 -3.48 3.97
N PRO A 42 13.93 -4.76 4.14
CA PRO A 42 12.93 -5.40 3.29
C PRO A 42 11.49 -4.93 3.58
N VAL A 43 11.29 -4.16 4.64
CA VAL A 43 9.98 -3.69 5.09
C VAL A 43 9.87 -2.18 4.99
N ARG A 44 8.82 -1.71 4.33
CA ARG A 44 8.43 -0.30 4.26
C ARG A 44 7.02 -0.12 4.82
N GLY A 45 6.83 0.82 5.68
CA GLY A 45 5.50 1.13 6.24
C GLY A 45 5.60 1.11 7.73
N TRP A 46 4.60 1.27 8.52
CA TRP A 46 3.18 1.43 8.16
C TRP A 46 2.90 2.84 7.61
N ILE A 47 2.17 2.89 6.51
CA ILE A 47 1.77 4.14 5.85
C ILE A 47 0.25 4.15 5.80
N GLY A 48 -0.36 5.28 6.11
CA GLY A 48 -1.80 5.41 6.09
C GLY A 48 -2.28 6.69 5.41
N HIS A 49 -3.44 6.61 4.77
CA HIS A 49 -4.08 7.75 4.10
C HIS A 49 -5.57 7.80 4.43
N LYS A 50 -6.09 8.99 4.72
CA LYS A 50 -7.53 9.22 4.96
C LYS A 50 -8.29 9.54 3.68
N LYS A 51 -7.60 10.00 2.63
CA LYS A 51 -8.22 10.49 1.38
C LYS A 51 -7.72 9.76 0.14
N GLU A 52 -6.46 9.33 0.15
CA GLU A 52 -5.79 8.75 -1.01
C GLU A 52 -6.03 7.24 -1.12
N THR A 53 -6.40 6.79 -2.32
CA THR A 53 -6.48 5.37 -2.69
C THR A 53 -5.17 4.93 -3.34
N LYS A 54 -4.69 3.75 -2.96
CA LYS A 54 -3.53 3.11 -3.58
C LYS A 54 -3.93 1.83 -4.29
N TRP A 55 -3.29 1.55 -5.43
CA TRP A 55 -3.35 0.27 -6.13
C TRP A 55 -1.93 -0.25 -6.31
N PHE A 56 -1.74 -1.54 -6.11
CA PHE A 56 -0.44 -2.20 -6.18
C PHE A 56 -0.46 -3.29 -7.24
N PHE A 57 0.53 -3.27 -8.14
CA PHE A 57 0.69 -4.27 -9.19
C PHE A 57 2.12 -4.84 -9.17
N PRO A 58 2.32 -6.19 -9.12
CA PRO A 58 3.64 -6.78 -9.04
C PRO A 58 4.36 -6.74 -10.39
N LEU A 59 5.54 -6.16 -10.43
CA LEU A 59 6.40 -6.11 -11.62
C LEU A 59 7.40 -7.26 -11.63
N ARG A 60 7.95 -7.60 -10.46
CA ARG A 60 8.95 -8.64 -10.29
C ARG A 60 8.91 -9.23 -8.90
N GLY A 61 9.14 -10.56 -8.81
CA GLY A 61 9.22 -11.24 -7.54
C GLY A 61 7.91 -11.27 -6.76
N ARG A 62 8.06 -11.32 -5.44
CA ARG A 62 6.96 -11.43 -4.49
C ARG A 62 6.95 -10.22 -3.55
N THR A 63 5.83 -9.54 -3.50
CA THR A 63 5.56 -8.45 -2.55
C THR A 63 4.38 -8.84 -1.67
N GLU A 64 4.55 -8.71 -0.36
CA GLU A 64 3.47 -8.85 0.61
C GLU A 64 2.98 -7.47 1.01
N ILE A 65 1.68 -7.25 0.97
CA ILE A 65 1.03 -6.04 1.45
C ILE A 65 0.19 -6.41 2.68
N GLY A 66 0.62 -5.93 3.86
CA GLY A 66 -0.20 -5.98 5.07
C GLY A 66 -1.12 -4.77 5.09
N VAL A 67 -2.40 -4.96 5.41
CA VAL A 67 -3.40 -3.89 5.49
C VAL A 67 -4.15 -3.99 6.80
N GLU A 68 -4.34 -2.85 7.47
CA GLU A 68 -5.13 -2.72 8.69
C GLU A 68 -6.01 -1.48 8.60
N SER A 69 -7.26 -1.57 9.05
CA SER A 69 -8.12 -0.38 9.13
C SER A 69 -7.61 0.58 10.21
N PHE A 70 -7.88 1.87 10.06
CA PHE A 70 -7.50 2.89 11.05
C PHE A 70 -8.16 2.69 12.43
N GLY A 71 -9.25 1.91 12.53
CA GLY A 71 -10.04 1.80 13.74
C GLY A 71 -10.88 3.06 14.01
N GLN A 72 -11.60 3.07 15.13
CA GLN A 72 -12.46 4.20 15.48
C GLN A 72 -11.68 5.47 15.87
N ASP A 73 -10.46 5.33 16.37
CA ASP A 73 -9.67 6.45 16.92
C ASP A 73 -9.26 7.50 15.88
N LEU A 74 -9.28 7.16 14.58
CA LEU A 74 -8.96 8.10 13.50
C LEU A 74 -10.20 8.54 12.68
N GLN A 75 -11.38 7.97 12.95
CA GLN A 75 -12.62 8.34 12.25
C GLN A 75 -13.32 9.56 12.88
N ASP A 76 -13.14 9.78 14.17
CA ASP A 76 -13.78 10.87 14.92
C ASP A 76 -12.90 12.12 14.95
N GLY A 77 -12.69 12.78 13.82
CA GLY A 77 -12.34 14.21 13.72
C GLY A 77 -11.45 14.88 14.76
N GLN A 78 -10.86 14.15 15.69
CA GLN A 78 -9.87 14.67 16.62
C GLN A 78 -8.52 14.73 15.93
N ASP A 79 -8.17 15.93 15.62
CA ASP A 79 -6.89 16.36 15.10
C ASP A 79 -5.80 16.09 16.15
N PHE A 80 -5.36 14.84 16.26
CA PHE A 80 -4.08 14.56 16.88
C PHE A 80 -3.01 15.07 15.92
N GLY A 81 -2.68 16.35 16.06
CA GLY A 81 -1.68 17.04 15.30
C GLY A 81 -0.30 16.38 15.46
N PHE A 82 -0.06 15.35 14.68
CA PHE A 82 1.23 14.72 14.57
C PHE A 82 1.92 15.22 13.30
N ARG A 83 2.60 16.35 13.45
CA ARG A 83 3.61 16.77 12.47
C ARG A 83 4.85 15.91 12.69
N VAL A 84 5.19 15.09 11.73
CA VAL A 84 6.52 14.49 11.66
C VAL A 84 7.49 15.59 11.22
N SER A 85 8.07 16.30 12.16
CA SER A 85 9.36 16.91 11.94
C SER A 85 10.40 15.81 12.15
N SER A 86 11.37 15.76 11.26
CA SER A 86 12.48 14.82 11.27
C SER A 86 13.23 14.85 12.60
N SER A 87 12.84 14.05 13.53
CA SER A 87 13.55 13.51 14.69
C SER A 87 12.56 13.25 15.83
N GLU A 88 12.42 11.98 16.19
CA GLU A 88 11.84 11.46 17.41
C GLU A 88 10.32 11.64 17.58
N CYS A 89 9.56 10.63 17.17
CA CYS A 89 8.26 10.43 17.77
C CYS A 89 7.96 8.95 17.99
N ARG A 90 8.08 8.52 19.25
CA ARG A 90 7.63 7.21 19.73
C ARG A 90 6.18 7.35 20.18
N VAL A 91 5.25 6.84 19.38
CA VAL A 91 3.88 6.60 19.87
C VAL A 91 3.80 5.14 20.33
N ARG A 92 3.69 4.93 21.64
CA ARG A 92 3.31 3.63 22.19
C ARG A 92 1.80 3.51 22.07
N ILE A 93 1.32 2.70 21.14
CA ILE A 93 -0.06 2.25 21.11
C ILE A 93 -0.13 1.00 21.99
N ASN A 94 -0.94 1.04 23.05
CA ASN A 94 -1.21 -0.13 23.88
C ASN A 94 -1.93 -1.18 23.02
N GLU A 95 -1.34 -2.37 22.90
CA GLU A 95 -1.81 -3.49 22.06
C GLU A 95 -3.19 -4.05 22.44
N GLU A 96 -3.80 -3.62 23.52
CA GLU A 96 -5.03 -4.22 24.06
C GLU A 96 -6.34 -3.72 23.43
N ASN A 97 -6.34 -2.67 22.60
CA ASN A 97 -7.58 -2.09 22.03
C ASN A 97 -7.62 -2.01 20.49
N ALA A 98 -6.67 -2.56 19.77
CA ALA A 98 -6.67 -2.59 18.30
C ALA A 98 -7.53 -3.76 17.77
N LYS A 99 -8.85 -3.72 17.93
CA LYS A 99 -9.79 -4.58 17.20
C LYS A 99 -10.03 -4.00 15.79
N GLY A 100 -8.97 -3.68 15.07
CA GLY A 100 -9.02 -3.46 13.62
C GLY A 100 -8.87 -4.80 12.90
N SER A 101 -9.67 -5.03 11.87
CA SER A 101 -9.42 -6.18 11.00
C SER A 101 -8.10 -5.98 10.26
N SER A 102 -7.24 -6.98 10.27
CA SER A 102 -5.98 -6.99 9.51
C SER A 102 -6.04 -8.04 8.40
N ALA A 103 -5.44 -7.73 7.26
CA ALA A 103 -5.35 -8.64 6.12
C ALA A 103 -3.92 -8.64 5.55
N ARG A 104 -3.57 -9.77 4.90
CA ARG A 104 -2.29 -9.92 4.20
C ARG A 104 -2.57 -10.36 2.78
N PHE A 105 -1.99 -9.64 1.82
CA PHE A 105 -2.10 -9.92 0.40
C PHE A 105 -0.74 -10.23 -0.17
N ILE A 106 -0.65 -11.34 -0.91
CA ILE A 106 0.56 -11.72 -1.63
C ILE A 106 0.38 -11.35 -3.10
N LEU A 107 1.22 -10.44 -3.57
CA LEU A 107 1.32 -10.07 -4.97
C LEU A 107 2.56 -10.74 -5.57
N ASN A 108 2.34 -11.60 -6.55
CA ASN A 108 3.39 -12.33 -7.24
C ASN A 108 3.38 -11.98 -8.74
N ALA A 109 4.53 -11.64 -9.29
CA ALA A 109 4.66 -11.30 -10.70
C ALA A 109 4.31 -12.47 -11.64
N ASN A 110 4.32 -13.72 -11.15
CA ASN A 110 3.89 -14.89 -11.91
C ASN A 110 2.37 -15.14 -11.88
N GLU A 111 1.66 -14.46 -10.99
CA GLU A 111 0.20 -14.45 -10.87
C GLU A 111 -0.29 -13.02 -10.71
N PRO A 112 -0.20 -12.16 -11.75
CA PRO A 112 -0.43 -10.74 -11.61
C PRO A 112 -1.86 -10.42 -11.16
N LYS A 113 -1.97 -9.56 -10.15
CA LYS A 113 -3.23 -9.01 -9.62
C LYS A 113 -3.01 -7.57 -9.24
N VAL A 114 -4.03 -6.75 -9.32
CA VAL A 114 -4.02 -5.41 -8.72
C VAL A 114 -4.71 -5.49 -7.36
N LEU A 115 -4.02 -5.07 -6.31
CA LEU A 115 -4.62 -4.85 -4.99
C LEU A 115 -4.99 -3.38 -4.85
N LYS A 116 -6.25 -3.11 -4.58
CA LYS A 116 -6.75 -1.78 -4.20
C LYS A 116 -6.78 -1.67 -2.68
N VAL A 117 -6.18 -0.62 -2.15
CA VAL A 117 -6.25 -0.23 -0.74
C VAL A 117 -6.93 1.13 -0.67
N PRO A 118 -8.21 1.18 -0.23
CA PRO A 118 -8.96 2.42 -0.14
C PRO A 118 -8.47 3.29 1.03
N PRO A 119 -8.90 4.56 1.09
CA PRO A 119 -8.64 5.44 2.23
C PRO A 119 -9.11 4.84 3.57
N GLY A 120 -8.52 5.28 4.67
CA GLY A 120 -8.87 4.81 6.01
C GLY A 120 -8.16 3.52 6.42
N ASN A 121 -7.12 3.14 5.69
CA ASN A 121 -6.33 1.95 5.98
C ASN A 121 -4.84 2.29 6.11
N TRP A 122 -4.19 1.56 7.01
CA TRP A 122 -2.74 1.41 7.06
C TRP A 122 -2.30 0.32 6.10
N PHE A 123 -1.16 0.48 5.47
CA PHE A 123 -0.51 -0.60 4.75
C PHE A 123 1.00 -0.64 5.02
N LYS A 124 1.57 -1.82 4.93
CA LYS A 124 3.02 -2.06 4.91
C LYS A 124 3.40 -2.94 3.74
N ILE A 125 4.59 -2.74 3.23
CA ILE A 125 5.12 -3.43 2.06
C ILE A 125 6.34 -4.25 2.48
N VAL A 126 6.27 -5.56 2.32
CA VAL A 126 7.38 -6.48 2.59
C VAL A 126 7.80 -7.11 1.27
N GLN A 127 9.08 -7.01 0.95
CA GLN A 127 9.62 -7.52 -0.31
C GLN A 127 10.80 -8.46 -0.08
N ASP A 128 10.84 -9.53 -0.88
CA ASP A 128 11.97 -10.42 -0.95
C ASP A 128 12.97 -9.92 -2.01
N GLY A 129 14.23 -9.73 -1.63
CA GLY A 129 15.34 -9.49 -2.53
C GLY A 129 15.08 -8.60 -3.74
N ASN A 130 14.83 -9.19 -4.90
CA ASN A 130 14.67 -8.47 -6.17
C ASN A 130 13.21 -8.14 -6.51
N ALA A 131 12.31 -8.12 -5.54
CA ALA A 131 10.91 -7.80 -5.80
C ALA A 131 10.73 -6.32 -6.15
N GLU A 132 9.76 -6.06 -7.03
CA GLU A 132 9.38 -4.71 -7.43
C GLU A 132 7.86 -4.65 -7.61
N VAL A 133 7.26 -3.60 -7.07
CA VAL A 133 5.83 -3.33 -7.17
C VAL A 133 5.58 -1.95 -7.75
N MET A 134 4.65 -1.84 -8.68
CA MET A 134 4.13 -0.56 -9.17
C MET A 134 2.97 -0.12 -8.29
N VAL A 135 2.98 1.15 -7.92
CA VAL A 135 1.94 1.79 -7.12
C VAL A 135 1.26 2.87 -7.94
N PHE A 136 -0.06 2.76 -8.03
CA PHE A 136 -0.91 3.81 -8.62
C PHE A 136 -1.62 4.58 -7.52
N SER A 137 -1.94 5.83 -7.78
CA SER A 137 -2.58 6.73 -6.83
C SER A 137 -3.59 7.62 -7.53
N ASP A 138 -4.72 7.89 -6.87
CA ASP A 138 -5.73 8.87 -7.29
C ASP A 138 -5.40 10.30 -6.86
N CYS A 139 -4.23 10.52 -6.29
CA CYS A 139 -3.77 11.79 -5.76
C CYS A 139 -2.51 12.25 -6.49
N LYS A 140 -2.45 13.53 -6.87
CA LYS A 140 -1.22 14.19 -7.30
C LYS A 140 -0.34 14.51 -6.10
N VAL A 141 0.97 14.63 -6.31
CA VAL A 141 1.88 15.06 -5.26
C VAL A 141 1.46 16.44 -4.73
N GLY A 142 1.24 16.54 -3.42
CA GLY A 142 0.81 17.78 -2.74
C GLY A 142 -0.68 18.12 -2.85
N GLU A 143 -1.50 17.28 -3.49
CA GLU A 143 -2.95 17.52 -3.63
C GLU A 143 -3.69 17.38 -2.29
N PHE A 144 -3.31 16.41 -1.47
CA PHE A 144 -3.86 16.22 -0.12
C PHE A 144 -2.78 16.52 0.91
N GLU A 145 -2.73 17.77 1.34
CA GLU A 145 -1.82 18.17 2.42
C GLU A 145 -2.13 17.37 3.70
N ASN A 146 -1.06 16.91 4.37
CA ASN A 146 -1.13 16.18 5.64
C ASN A 146 -1.92 14.85 5.59
N ASP A 147 -1.99 14.18 4.44
CA ASP A 147 -2.63 12.86 4.30
C ASP A 147 -1.63 11.68 4.33
N ASP A 148 -0.38 11.91 4.67
CA ASP A 148 0.66 10.88 4.81
C ASP A 148 0.93 10.62 6.30
N PHE A 149 0.30 9.59 6.83
CA PHE A 149 0.45 9.16 8.22
C PHE A 149 1.47 8.03 8.30
N ARG A 150 2.25 8.01 9.37
CA ARG A 150 3.27 6.98 9.63
C ARG A 150 3.07 6.37 11.01
N ARG A 151 3.32 5.07 11.10
CA ARG A 151 3.30 4.28 12.34
C ARG A 151 4.54 3.39 12.36
N GLU A 152 5.10 3.12 13.54
CA GLU A 152 6.21 2.18 13.70
C GLU A 152 5.82 0.76 13.29
N LEU A 153 6.82 -0.01 12.85
CA LEU A 153 6.67 -1.42 12.44
C LEU A 153 6.44 -2.34 13.64
#